data_30a57adcf350b2018db971dfeca86572
#
_entry.id   30a57adcf350b2018db971dfeca86572
#
_cell.length_a   1.000
_cell.length_b   1.000
_cell.length_c   1.000
_cell.angle_alpha   90.00
_cell.angle_beta   90.00
_cell.angle_gamma   90.00
#
_symmetry.space_group_name_H-M   'P 1'
#
loop_
_entity.id
_entity.type
_entity.pdbx_description
1 polymer ?
#
loop_
_entity_poly.entity_id
_entity_poly.type
_entity_poly.pdbx_seq_one_letter_code
_entity_poly.pdbx_strand_id
1 'polypeptide(L)'
;MNPTMRSVLRAYRMDWQMVSSQGWIWVPAAVLAVPVLVTAGAAAHMEALTGGVFGAAIYIYVLILMYPFMYEQQGHGGWMNGLMPVSRRHQVAGRYLLLLTSAGLLLVSCLLTWTGMAIVGAAGAGYFGGVAVALMWVYLIMVSLLCPLMYRFSIQKVGLWFMVVVLTLCFAVVGGLTAVAALVPETVLDRALSGVVALADNMMLIPILAVIGIATAALALAVSFRVSCRFYLAKEL
;
A
#
# COMPACT_ATOMS: atom_id res chain seq x y z
N MET A 1 -17.38 26.01 -3.88
CA MET A 1 -17.11 24.57 -3.69
C MET A 1 -18.40 23.79 -3.88
N ASN A 2 -18.42 22.82 -4.80
CA ASN A 2 -19.60 22.03 -5.16
C ASN A 2 -20.15 21.29 -3.92
N PRO A 3 -21.49 21.25 -3.68
CA PRO A 3 -22.10 20.55 -2.54
C PRO A 3 -21.70 19.07 -2.43
N THR A 4 -21.50 18.40 -3.56
CA THR A 4 -21.02 17.03 -3.63
C THR A 4 -19.61 16.89 -3.02
N MET A 5 -18.72 17.83 -3.30
CA MET A 5 -17.34 17.79 -2.78
C MET A 5 -17.29 18.07 -1.29
N ARG A 6 -18.20 18.92 -0.76
CA ARG A 6 -18.32 19.16 0.68
C ARG A 6 -18.75 17.91 1.44
N SER A 7 -19.67 17.12 0.89
CA SER A 7 -20.12 15.87 1.52
C SER A 7 -19.04 14.79 1.54
N VAL A 8 -18.26 14.63 0.45
CA VAL A 8 -17.12 13.72 0.41
C VAL A 8 -16.04 14.11 1.42
N LEU A 9 -15.71 15.40 1.52
CA LEU A 9 -14.73 15.89 2.49
C LEU A 9 -15.19 15.72 3.93
N ARG A 10 -16.49 15.81 4.23
CA ARG A 10 -17.01 15.48 5.57
C ARG A 10 -16.80 14.02 5.91
N ALA A 11 -17.16 13.09 4.99
CA ALA A 11 -16.93 11.67 5.18
C ALA A 11 -15.44 11.37 5.40
N TYR A 12 -14.56 11.92 4.56
CA TYR A 12 -13.12 11.79 4.71
C TYR A 12 -12.60 12.30 6.07
N ARG A 13 -13.05 13.49 6.50
CA ARG A 13 -12.63 14.05 7.80
C ARG A 13 -13.03 13.16 8.97
N MET A 14 -14.20 12.52 8.91
CA MET A 14 -14.62 11.60 9.96
C MET A 14 -13.78 10.34 9.98
N ASP A 15 -13.54 9.72 8.82
CA ASP A 15 -12.65 8.56 8.73
C ASP A 15 -11.23 8.92 9.22
N TRP A 16 -10.73 10.11 8.85
CA TRP A 16 -9.44 10.60 9.33
C TRP A 16 -9.42 10.84 10.84
N GLN A 17 -10.49 11.39 11.41
CA GLN A 17 -10.62 11.57 12.86
C GLN A 17 -10.65 10.22 13.58
N MET A 18 -11.31 9.18 13.03
CA MET A 18 -11.26 7.83 13.57
C MET A 18 -9.84 7.27 13.59
N VAL A 19 -9.11 7.42 12.49
CA VAL A 19 -7.70 7.02 12.41
C VAL A 19 -6.85 7.82 13.40
N SER A 20 -7.05 9.14 13.48
CA SER A 20 -6.24 10.02 14.31
C SER A 20 -6.53 9.86 15.80
N SER A 21 -7.75 9.52 16.22
CA SER A 21 -8.10 9.38 17.63
C SER A 21 -7.40 8.22 18.32
N GLN A 22 -7.06 7.15 17.58
CA GLN A 22 -6.42 5.97 18.14
C GLN A 22 -5.02 5.68 17.56
N GLY A 23 -4.69 6.24 16.39
CA GLY A 23 -3.46 5.94 15.68
C GLY A 23 -2.63 7.15 15.25
N TRP A 24 -2.98 8.37 15.68
CA TRP A 24 -2.33 9.59 15.21
C TRP A 24 -0.82 9.61 15.46
N ILE A 25 -0.34 8.97 16.53
CA ILE A 25 1.09 8.87 16.86
C ILE A 25 1.81 7.93 15.89
N TRP A 26 1.15 6.84 15.45
CA TRP A 26 1.77 5.84 14.60
C TRP A 26 1.97 6.31 13.16
N VAL A 27 1.10 7.19 12.66
CA VAL A 27 1.20 7.70 11.29
C VAL A 27 2.46 8.55 11.08
N PRO A 28 2.68 9.64 11.86
CA PRO A 28 3.92 10.40 11.73
C PRO A 28 5.16 9.58 12.16
N ALA A 29 5.01 8.67 13.14
CA ALA A 29 6.10 7.76 13.51
C ALA A 29 6.50 6.86 12.33
N ALA A 30 5.56 6.29 11.60
CA ALA A 30 5.86 5.47 10.42
C ALA A 30 6.48 6.31 9.30
N VAL A 31 5.96 7.51 9.03
CA VAL A 31 6.47 8.40 7.98
C VAL A 31 7.90 8.86 8.25
N LEU A 32 8.27 9.08 9.51
CA LEU A 32 9.58 9.62 9.90
C LEU A 32 10.56 8.54 10.39
N ALA A 33 10.10 7.61 11.23
CA ALA A 33 10.98 6.61 11.82
C ALA A 33 11.44 5.57 10.79
N VAL A 34 10.57 5.17 9.87
CA VAL A 34 10.91 4.17 8.85
C VAL A 34 12.05 4.62 7.95
N PRO A 35 12.02 5.82 7.32
CA PRO A 35 13.15 6.33 6.55
C PRO A 35 14.45 6.37 7.35
N VAL A 36 14.39 6.83 8.61
CA VAL A 36 15.58 6.91 9.49
C VAL A 36 16.14 5.52 9.77
N LEU A 37 15.31 4.55 10.14
CA LEU A 37 15.74 3.19 10.43
C LEU A 37 16.29 2.48 9.19
N VAL A 38 15.65 2.67 8.03
CA VAL A 38 16.11 2.08 6.77
C VAL A 38 17.45 2.68 6.34
N THR A 39 17.61 4.00 6.44
CA THR A 39 18.88 4.67 6.09
C THR A 39 20.00 4.29 7.07
N ALA A 40 19.71 4.19 8.36
CA ALA A 40 20.67 3.74 9.36
C ALA A 40 21.08 2.26 9.12
N GLY A 41 20.12 1.40 8.81
CA GLY A 41 20.38 -0.01 8.48
C GLY A 41 21.20 -0.16 7.20
N ALA A 42 20.93 0.63 6.18
CA ALA A 42 21.71 0.66 4.94
C ALA A 42 23.15 1.14 5.18
N ALA A 43 23.33 2.17 6.01
CA ALA A 43 24.66 2.66 6.42
C ALA A 43 25.45 1.63 7.22
N ALA A 44 24.76 0.79 8.00
CA ALA A 44 25.36 -0.31 8.77
C ALA A 44 25.51 -1.61 7.96
N HIS A 45 25.23 -1.62 6.66
CA HIS A 45 25.25 -2.82 5.79
C HIS A 45 24.31 -3.95 6.26
N MET A 46 23.22 -3.60 6.95
CA MET A 46 22.23 -4.54 7.47
C MET A 46 21.02 -4.66 6.51
N GLU A 47 21.23 -5.24 5.33
CA GLU A 47 20.21 -5.31 4.27
C GLU A 47 18.92 -6.03 4.70
N ALA A 48 19.04 -7.11 5.47
CA ALA A 48 17.90 -7.86 5.99
C ALA A 48 17.02 -7.00 6.92
N LEU A 49 17.63 -6.14 7.73
CA LEU A 49 16.94 -5.22 8.62
C LEU A 49 16.19 -4.14 7.81
N THR A 50 16.82 -3.61 6.77
CA THR A 50 16.19 -2.60 5.90
C THR A 50 14.93 -3.13 5.22
N GLY A 51 15.00 -4.35 4.67
CA GLY A 51 13.86 -5.02 4.05
C GLY A 51 12.72 -5.31 5.04
N GLY A 52 13.05 -5.79 6.24
CA GLY A 52 12.08 -6.07 7.29
C GLY A 52 11.36 -4.83 7.80
N VAL A 53 12.08 -3.75 8.06
CA VAL A 53 11.51 -2.46 8.49
C VAL A 53 10.60 -1.89 7.41
N PHE A 54 10.99 -1.98 6.14
CA PHE A 54 10.18 -1.47 5.05
C PHE A 54 8.90 -2.30 4.85
N GLY A 55 8.97 -3.62 4.99
CA GLY A 55 7.80 -4.50 4.97
C GLY A 55 6.81 -4.20 6.10
N ALA A 56 7.32 -3.98 7.32
CA ALA A 56 6.50 -3.56 8.46
C ALA A 56 5.82 -2.20 8.23
N ALA A 57 6.50 -1.27 7.56
CA ALA A 57 5.93 0.02 7.20
C ALA A 57 4.73 -0.12 6.27
N ILE A 58 4.83 -0.92 5.22
CA ILE A 58 3.72 -1.17 4.29
C ILE A 58 2.50 -1.68 5.05
N TYR A 59 2.70 -2.60 6.00
CA TYR A 59 1.63 -3.11 6.85
C TYR A 59 0.93 -2.00 7.65
N ILE A 60 1.68 -1.04 8.20
CA ILE A 60 1.11 0.12 8.93
C ILE A 60 0.22 0.95 8.00
N TYR A 61 0.65 1.22 6.75
CA TYR A 61 -0.16 1.97 5.79
C TYR A 61 -1.45 1.23 5.38
N VAL A 62 -1.42 -0.10 5.31
CA VAL A 62 -2.63 -0.92 5.10
C VAL A 62 -3.57 -0.84 6.32
N LEU A 63 -3.02 -0.87 7.54
CA LEU A 63 -3.82 -0.73 8.76
C LEU A 63 -4.56 0.61 8.83
N ILE A 64 -3.96 1.71 8.38
CA ILE A 64 -4.62 3.02 8.32
C ILE A 64 -5.92 2.93 7.52
N LEU A 65 -5.91 2.22 6.40
CA LEU A 65 -7.10 2.01 5.58
C LEU A 65 -8.12 1.08 6.23
N MET A 66 -7.65 0.02 6.93
CA MET A 66 -8.54 -0.96 7.57
C MET A 66 -9.27 -0.37 8.77
N TYR A 67 -8.71 0.64 9.40
CA TYR A 67 -9.16 1.18 10.67
C TYR A 67 -10.64 1.65 10.68
N PRO A 68 -11.13 2.46 9.73
CA PRO A 68 -12.53 2.87 9.69
C PRO A 68 -13.50 1.69 9.57
N PHE A 69 -13.10 0.65 8.84
CA PHE A 69 -13.91 -0.57 8.72
C PHE A 69 -13.93 -1.40 10.01
N MET A 70 -12.79 -1.45 10.74
CA MET A 70 -12.73 -2.11 12.04
C MET A 70 -13.66 -1.43 13.03
N TYR A 71 -13.63 -0.12 13.08
CA TYR A 71 -14.45 0.68 13.97
C TYR A 71 -15.96 0.51 13.71
N GLU A 72 -16.37 0.47 12.43
CA GLU A 72 -17.76 0.20 12.06
C GLU A 72 -18.24 -1.19 12.47
N GLN A 73 -17.40 -2.22 12.33
CA GLN A 73 -17.79 -3.60 12.63
C GLN A 73 -17.79 -3.91 14.13
N GLN A 74 -17.06 -3.15 14.95
CA GLN A 74 -17.07 -3.28 16.41
C GLN A 74 -18.33 -2.69 17.07
N GLY A 75 -19.31 -2.26 16.28
CA GLY A 75 -20.60 -1.78 16.80
C GLY A 75 -20.61 -0.31 17.25
N HIS A 76 -19.46 0.35 17.25
CA HIS A 76 -19.37 1.74 17.72
C HIS A 76 -19.75 2.79 16.66
N GLY A 77 -19.85 2.41 15.40
CA GLY A 77 -20.04 3.34 14.28
C GLY A 77 -21.23 3.04 13.35
N GLY A 78 -21.79 1.83 13.40
CA GLY A 78 -22.84 1.43 12.45
C GLY A 78 -24.09 2.31 12.50
N TRP A 79 -24.50 2.73 13.70
CA TRP A 79 -25.63 3.66 13.91
C TRP A 79 -25.27 5.11 13.54
N MET A 80 -24.01 5.53 13.70
CA MET A 80 -23.57 6.87 13.31
C MET A 80 -23.60 7.07 11.78
N ASN A 81 -23.31 6.02 11.02
CA ASN A 81 -23.38 6.10 9.55
C ASN A 81 -24.81 6.33 9.05
N GLY A 82 -25.83 5.83 9.76
CA GLY A 82 -27.24 6.09 9.46
C GLY A 82 -27.70 7.50 9.82
N LEU A 83 -27.05 8.16 10.76
CA LEU A 83 -27.38 9.53 11.19
C LEU A 83 -26.67 10.62 10.38
N MET A 84 -25.67 10.24 9.58
CA MET A 84 -24.95 11.21 8.76
C MET A 84 -25.77 11.66 7.56
N PRO A 85 -25.92 12.97 7.33
CA PRO A 85 -26.60 13.51 6.15
C PRO A 85 -25.67 13.45 4.91
N VAL A 86 -25.04 12.29 4.70
CA VAL A 86 -24.10 12.06 3.58
C VAL A 86 -24.53 10.80 2.85
N SER A 87 -24.71 10.90 1.54
CA SER A 87 -25.08 9.72 0.75
C SER A 87 -23.98 8.65 0.81
N ARG A 88 -24.36 7.38 0.76
CA ARG A 88 -23.45 6.24 0.84
C ARG A 88 -22.34 6.26 -0.21
N ARG A 89 -22.64 6.74 -1.42
CA ARG A 89 -21.62 6.91 -2.45
C ARG A 89 -20.54 7.90 -2.04
N HIS A 90 -20.91 8.98 -1.34
CA HIS A 90 -19.94 9.95 -0.84
C HIS A 90 -19.12 9.40 0.34
N GLN A 91 -19.69 8.48 1.14
CA GLN A 91 -18.92 7.77 2.19
C GLN A 91 -17.87 6.86 1.56
N VAL A 92 -18.23 6.08 0.54
CA VAL A 92 -17.25 5.28 -0.22
C VAL A 92 -16.17 6.18 -0.82
N ALA A 93 -16.55 7.31 -1.43
CA ALA A 93 -15.58 8.26 -2.00
C ALA A 93 -14.64 8.85 -0.93
N GLY A 94 -15.13 9.13 0.28
CA GLY A 94 -14.32 9.57 1.42
C GLY A 94 -13.24 8.54 1.79
N ARG A 95 -13.59 7.24 1.81
CA ARG A 95 -12.64 6.16 2.07
C ARG A 95 -11.59 5.97 0.98
N TYR A 96 -11.98 6.15 -0.29
CA TYR A 96 -11.00 6.16 -1.38
C TYR A 96 -10.07 7.37 -1.31
N LEU A 97 -10.55 8.49 -0.79
CA LEU A 97 -9.69 9.63 -0.50
C LEU A 97 -8.69 9.32 0.63
N LEU A 98 -9.11 8.61 1.68
CA LEU A 98 -8.23 8.11 2.74
C LEU A 98 -7.18 7.14 2.18
N LEU A 99 -7.57 6.24 1.27
CA LEU A 99 -6.67 5.35 0.55
C LEU A 99 -5.60 6.14 -0.22
N LEU A 100 -6.00 7.16 -0.97
CA LEU A 100 -5.05 8.01 -1.70
C LEU A 100 -4.14 8.79 -0.75
N THR A 101 -4.65 9.22 0.41
CA THR A 101 -3.83 9.87 1.45
C THR A 101 -2.80 8.91 2.02
N SER A 102 -3.16 7.67 2.33
CA SER A 102 -2.21 6.66 2.82
C SER A 102 -1.15 6.31 1.77
N ALA A 103 -1.53 6.22 0.49
CA ALA A 103 -0.59 6.06 -0.61
C ALA A 103 0.36 7.26 -0.74
N GLY A 104 -0.15 8.48 -0.57
CA GLY A 104 0.66 9.71 -0.55
C GLY A 104 1.68 9.72 0.60
N LEU A 105 1.27 9.29 1.79
CA LEU A 105 2.18 9.16 2.94
C LEU A 105 3.25 8.09 2.70
N LEU A 106 2.89 6.94 2.11
CA LEU A 106 3.87 5.93 1.71
C LEU A 106 4.86 6.48 0.68
N LEU A 107 4.38 7.25 -0.30
CA LEU A 107 5.25 7.89 -1.29
C LEU A 107 6.23 8.86 -0.62
N VAL A 108 5.78 9.67 0.33
CA VAL A 108 6.65 10.57 1.11
C VAL A 108 7.70 9.77 1.87
N SER A 109 7.32 8.67 2.53
CA SER A 109 8.28 7.77 3.21
C SER A 109 9.31 7.20 2.24
N CYS A 110 8.90 6.76 1.04
CA CYS A 110 9.81 6.27 0.00
C CYS A 110 10.79 7.35 -0.45
N LEU A 111 10.32 8.58 -0.69
CA LEU A 111 11.17 9.71 -1.09
C LEU A 111 12.17 10.09 0.00
N LEU A 112 11.74 10.14 1.27
CA LEU A 112 12.62 10.41 2.41
C LEU A 112 13.68 9.30 2.57
N THR A 113 13.30 8.05 2.38
CA THR A 113 14.24 6.92 2.41
C THR A 113 15.26 7.03 1.28
N TRP A 114 14.81 7.29 0.06
CA TRP A 114 15.68 7.42 -1.08
C TRP A 114 16.69 8.57 -0.91
N THR A 115 16.22 9.75 -0.49
CA THR A 115 17.09 10.90 -0.22
C THR A 115 18.07 10.61 0.91
N GLY A 116 17.63 9.94 1.98
CA GLY A 116 18.50 9.52 3.09
C GLY A 116 19.60 8.56 2.64
N MET A 117 19.25 7.53 1.87
CA MET A 117 20.22 6.58 1.31
C MET A 117 21.22 7.26 0.35
N ALA A 118 20.76 8.22 -0.46
CA ALA A 118 21.62 8.98 -1.35
C ALA A 118 22.62 9.87 -0.58
N ILE A 119 22.19 10.52 0.51
CA ILE A 119 23.06 11.36 1.36
C ILE A 119 24.14 10.52 2.04
N VAL A 120 23.79 9.31 2.53
CA VAL A 120 24.74 8.40 3.19
C VAL A 120 25.65 7.69 2.18
N GLY A 121 25.39 7.82 0.88
CA GLY A 121 26.18 7.15 -0.17
C GLY A 121 25.98 5.64 -0.19
N ALA A 122 24.81 5.14 0.27
CA ALA A 122 24.53 3.72 0.28
C ALA A 122 24.47 3.16 -1.15
N ALA A 123 25.16 2.04 -1.40
CA ALA A 123 25.26 1.40 -2.71
C ALA A 123 23.87 1.05 -3.33
N GLY A 124 22.86 0.80 -2.46
CA GLY A 124 21.50 0.49 -2.86
C GLY A 124 20.65 1.70 -3.32
N ALA A 125 21.11 2.93 -3.17
CA ALA A 125 20.33 4.14 -3.47
C ALA A 125 19.86 4.19 -4.93
N GLY A 126 20.69 3.74 -5.89
CA GLY A 126 20.36 3.69 -7.31
C GLY A 126 19.19 2.76 -7.64
N TYR A 127 19.13 1.62 -6.99
CA TYR A 127 18.06 0.62 -7.21
C TYR A 127 16.80 0.92 -6.40
N PHE A 128 16.91 1.65 -5.31
CA PHE A 128 15.80 1.93 -4.40
C PHE A 128 14.65 2.67 -5.11
N GLY A 129 14.95 3.56 -6.05
CA GLY A 129 13.91 4.27 -6.82
C GLY A 129 13.00 3.31 -7.59
N GLY A 130 13.55 2.30 -8.25
CA GLY A 130 12.79 1.26 -8.94
C GLY A 130 11.97 0.40 -7.98
N VAL A 131 12.56 -0.01 -6.86
CA VAL A 131 11.88 -0.76 -5.80
C VAL A 131 10.72 0.05 -5.22
N ALA A 132 10.90 1.33 -4.95
CA ALA A 132 9.85 2.21 -4.42
C ALA A 132 8.65 2.32 -5.39
N VAL A 133 8.92 2.48 -6.70
CA VAL A 133 7.86 2.50 -7.73
C VAL A 133 7.10 1.17 -7.77
N ALA A 134 7.82 0.04 -7.77
CA ALA A 134 7.20 -1.29 -7.75
C ALA A 134 6.35 -1.50 -6.48
N LEU A 135 6.84 -1.10 -5.32
CA LEU A 135 6.12 -1.19 -4.05
C LEU A 135 4.85 -0.33 -4.05
N MET A 136 4.91 0.90 -4.55
CA MET A 136 3.75 1.76 -4.71
C MET A 136 2.70 1.13 -5.62
N TRP A 137 3.12 0.53 -6.72
CA TRP A 137 2.23 -0.15 -7.65
C TRP A 137 1.55 -1.36 -6.99
N VAL A 138 2.33 -2.23 -6.35
CA VAL A 138 1.81 -3.39 -5.60
C VAL A 138 0.87 -2.95 -4.49
N TYR A 139 1.23 -1.91 -3.73
CA TYR A 139 0.39 -1.35 -2.67
C TYR A 139 -0.97 -0.89 -3.21
N LEU A 140 -0.99 -0.10 -4.28
CA LEU A 140 -2.22 0.42 -4.88
C LEU A 140 -3.13 -0.70 -5.41
N ILE A 141 -2.57 -1.71 -6.07
CA ILE A 141 -3.34 -2.86 -6.55
C ILE A 141 -3.89 -3.67 -5.37
N MET A 142 -3.06 -3.97 -4.39
CA MET A 142 -3.43 -4.73 -3.20
C MET A 142 -4.58 -4.04 -2.44
N VAL A 143 -4.46 -2.74 -2.19
CA VAL A 143 -5.47 -1.97 -1.47
C VAL A 143 -6.75 -1.83 -2.30
N SER A 144 -6.64 -1.72 -3.63
CA SER A 144 -7.81 -1.72 -4.52
C SER A 144 -8.58 -3.04 -4.48
N LEU A 145 -7.92 -4.17 -4.25
CA LEU A 145 -8.57 -5.47 -4.07
C LEU A 145 -9.18 -5.63 -2.67
N LEU A 146 -8.49 -5.14 -1.63
CA LEU A 146 -8.94 -5.24 -0.25
C LEU A 146 -10.20 -4.39 0.01
N CYS A 147 -10.27 -3.18 -0.55
CA CYS A 147 -11.37 -2.26 -0.30
C CYS A 147 -12.77 -2.87 -0.55
N PRO A 148 -13.08 -3.43 -1.72
CA PRO A 148 -14.39 -4.04 -1.96
C PRO A 148 -14.65 -5.28 -1.08
N LEU A 149 -13.62 -6.04 -0.72
CA LEU A 149 -13.74 -7.20 0.16
C LEU A 149 -14.15 -6.79 1.57
N MET A 150 -13.64 -5.65 2.09
CA MET A 150 -14.01 -5.11 3.39
C MET A 150 -15.47 -4.64 3.46
N TYR A 151 -16.06 -4.23 2.34
CA TYR A 151 -17.50 -3.93 2.28
C TYR A 151 -18.37 -5.18 2.29
N ARG A 152 -17.88 -6.30 1.75
CA ARG A 152 -18.65 -7.55 1.62
C ARG A 152 -18.48 -8.47 2.84
N PHE A 153 -17.27 -8.61 3.35
CA PHE A 153 -16.91 -9.56 4.39
C PHE A 153 -16.54 -8.86 5.70
N SER A 154 -16.57 -9.61 6.81
CA SER A 154 -16.05 -9.11 8.07
C SER A 154 -14.54 -8.89 7.98
N ILE A 155 -14.07 -7.84 8.63
CA ILE A 155 -12.64 -7.48 8.65
C ILE A 155 -11.76 -8.62 9.15
N GLN A 156 -12.23 -9.38 10.15
CA GLN A 156 -11.49 -10.52 10.68
C GLN A 156 -11.23 -11.57 9.58
N LYS A 157 -12.26 -11.87 8.77
CA LYS A 157 -12.13 -12.79 7.63
C LYS A 157 -11.20 -12.23 6.55
N VAL A 158 -11.37 -10.95 6.20
CA VAL A 158 -10.52 -10.29 5.19
C VAL A 158 -9.07 -10.24 5.68
N GLY A 159 -8.82 -9.87 6.94
CA GLY A 159 -7.49 -9.84 7.52
C GLY A 159 -6.83 -11.22 7.54
N LEU A 160 -7.57 -12.27 7.91
CA LEU A 160 -7.06 -13.64 7.92
C LEU A 160 -6.71 -14.11 6.49
N TRP A 161 -7.62 -13.93 5.53
CA TRP A 161 -7.35 -14.27 4.13
C TRP A 161 -6.18 -13.48 3.55
N PHE A 162 -6.09 -12.21 3.89
CA PHE A 162 -4.97 -11.37 3.49
C PHE A 162 -3.63 -11.89 4.03
N MET A 163 -3.57 -12.22 5.32
CA MET A 163 -2.39 -12.86 5.93
C MET A 163 -2.02 -14.17 5.22
N VAL A 164 -3.00 -15.04 4.99
CA VAL A 164 -2.75 -16.33 4.30
C VAL A 164 -2.20 -16.09 2.89
N VAL A 165 -2.80 -15.19 2.12
CA VAL A 165 -2.34 -14.88 0.75
C VAL A 165 -0.93 -14.29 0.77
N VAL A 166 -0.64 -13.33 1.65
CA VAL A 166 0.69 -12.72 1.75
C VAL A 166 1.74 -13.75 2.16
N LEU A 167 1.46 -14.57 3.19
CA LEU A 167 2.38 -15.63 3.61
C LEU A 167 2.62 -16.64 2.50
N THR A 168 1.56 -17.12 1.84
CA THR A 168 1.69 -18.07 0.73
C THR A 168 2.54 -17.48 -0.40
N LEU A 169 2.32 -16.21 -0.72
CA LEU A 169 3.08 -15.52 -1.77
C LEU A 169 4.55 -15.34 -1.37
N CYS A 170 4.82 -14.98 -0.12
CA CYS A 170 6.18 -14.91 0.42
C CYS A 170 6.90 -16.28 0.36
N PHE A 171 6.22 -17.35 0.80
CA PHE A 171 6.79 -18.70 0.73
C PHE A 171 6.99 -19.16 -0.72
N ALA A 172 6.05 -18.86 -1.62
CA ALA A 172 6.17 -19.20 -3.04
C ALA A 172 7.34 -18.45 -3.71
N VAL A 173 7.53 -17.17 -3.40
CA VAL A 173 8.65 -16.37 -3.92
C VAL A 173 9.98 -16.86 -3.35
N VAL A 174 10.10 -16.98 -2.03
CA VAL A 174 11.34 -17.45 -1.39
C VAL A 174 11.65 -18.89 -1.79
N GLY A 175 10.66 -19.79 -1.71
CA GLY A 175 10.83 -21.20 -2.13
C GLY A 175 11.11 -21.33 -3.62
N GLY A 176 10.47 -20.52 -4.46
CA GLY A 176 10.74 -20.49 -5.90
C GLY A 176 12.15 -19.99 -6.22
N LEU A 177 12.60 -18.91 -5.56
CA LEU A 177 13.96 -18.40 -5.75
C LEU A 177 15.03 -19.39 -5.27
N THR A 178 14.82 -20.03 -4.11
CA THR A 178 15.76 -21.07 -3.61
C THR A 178 15.76 -22.29 -4.51
N ALA A 179 14.62 -22.75 -5.03
CA ALA A 179 14.54 -23.84 -5.97
C ALA A 179 15.24 -23.51 -7.30
N VAL A 180 15.04 -22.30 -7.83
CA VAL A 180 15.72 -21.82 -9.04
C VAL A 180 17.23 -21.76 -8.80
N ALA A 181 17.68 -21.19 -7.67
CA ALA A 181 19.11 -21.14 -7.32
C ALA A 181 19.75 -22.52 -7.16
N ALA A 182 18.98 -23.53 -6.69
CA ALA A 182 19.49 -24.90 -6.53
C ALA A 182 19.48 -25.72 -7.84
N LEU A 183 18.58 -25.44 -8.78
CA LEU A 183 18.37 -26.23 -9.99
C LEU A 183 19.00 -25.62 -11.25
N VAL A 184 19.23 -24.32 -11.25
CA VAL A 184 19.74 -23.60 -12.42
C VAL A 184 21.25 -23.40 -12.28
N PRO A 185 22.07 -23.75 -13.29
CA PRO A 185 23.50 -23.48 -13.29
C PRO A 185 23.80 -21.98 -13.10
N GLU A 186 24.81 -21.65 -12.31
CA GLU A 186 25.19 -20.24 -12.01
C GLU A 186 25.36 -19.40 -13.29
N THR A 187 25.91 -19.98 -14.35
CA THR A 187 26.10 -19.30 -15.64
C THR A 187 24.80 -18.85 -16.31
N VAL A 188 23.69 -19.55 -16.10
CA VAL A 188 22.37 -19.19 -16.63
C VAL A 188 21.73 -18.15 -15.71
N LEU A 189 21.91 -18.28 -14.40
CA LEU A 189 21.42 -17.34 -13.42
C LEU A 189 22.08 -15.96 -13.60
N ASP A 190 23.41 -15.93 -13.77
CA ASP A 190 24.18 -14.71 -14.03
C ASP A 190 23.76 -14.02 -15.34
N ARG A 191 23.48 -14.83 -16.37
CA ARG A 191 23.01 -14.32 -17.66
C ARG A 191 21.59 -13.74 -17.56
N ALA A 192 20.72 -14.37 -16.78
CA ALA A 192 19.38 -13.88 -16.52
C ALA A 192 19.41 -12.61 -15.67
N LEU A 193 20.22 -12.58 -14.61
CA LEU A 193 20.39 -11.40 -13.76
C LEU A 193 21.00 -10.22 -14.51
N SER A 194 22.05 -10.47 -15.33
CA SER A 194 22.63 -9.41 -16.17
C SER A 194 21.65 -8.89 -17.21
N GLY A 195 20.77 -9.73 -17.74
CA GLY A 195 19.69 -9.31 -18.62
C GLY A 195 18.67 -8.43 -17.92
N VAL A 196 18.28 -8.75 -16.68
CA VAL A 196 17.37 -7.93 -15.86
C VAL A 196 18.03 -6.60 -15.49
N VAL A 197 19.31 -6.61 -15.11
CA VAL A 197 20.06 -5.40 -14.82
C VAL A 197 20.17 -4.52 -16.08
N ALA A 198 20.49 -5.09 -17.24
CA ALA A 198 20.54 -4.35 -18.48
C ALA A 198 19.17 -3.76 -18.90
N LEU A 199 18.08 -4.44 -18.58
CA LEU A 199 16.72 -3.93 -18.75
C LEU A 199 16.42 -2.79 -17.76
N ALA A 200 16.89 -2.90 -16.51
CA ALA A 200 16.73 -1.85 -15.50
C ALA A 200 17.58 -0.60 -15.80
N ASP A 201 18.74 -0.78 -16.41
CA ASP A 201 19.62 0.33 -16.83
C ASP A 201 19.10 1.05 -18.10
N ASN A 202 18.12 0.48 -18.79
CA ASN A 202 17.54 1.11 -19.96
C ASN A 202 16.60 2.25 -19.53
N MET A 203 17.14 3.47 -19.54
CA MET A 203 16.42 4.69 -19.12
C MET A 203 15.10 4.95 -19.87
N MET A 204 14.89 4.36 -21.05
CA MET A 204 13.63 4.48 -21.81
C MET A 204 12.52 3.54 -21.29
N LEU A 205 12.87 2.40 -20.68
CA LEU A 205 11.90 1.42 -20.17
C LEU A 205 11.25 1.88 -18.86
N ILE A 206 11.98 2.59 -18.01
CA ILE A 206 11.48 3.05 -16.71
C ILE A 206 10.22 3.93 -16.84
N PRO A 207 10.19 4.99 -17.68
CA PRO A 207 8.99 5.81 -17.85
C PRO A 207 7.83 5.04 -18.48
N ILE A 208 8.10 4.11 -19.39
CA ILE A 208 7.05 3.27 -20.00
C ILE A 208 6.41 2.36 -18.94
N LEU A 209 7.22 1.69 -18.12
CA LEU A 209 6.75 0.85 -17.03
C LEU A 209 6.00 1.67 -15.96
N ALA A 210 6.47 2.88 -15.67
CA ALA A 210 5.80 3.79 -14.76
C ALA A 210 4.40 4.20 -15.30
N VAL A 211 4.29 4.54 -16.56
CA VAL A 211 3.01 4.89 -17.21
C VAL A 211 2.06 3.70 -17.19
N ILE A 212 2.52 2.50 -17.55
CA ILE A 212 1.73 1.26 -17.49
C ILE A 212 1.30 0.97 -16.05
N GLY A 213 2.20 1.11 -15.08
CA GLY A 213 1.92 0.94 -13.66
C GLY A 213 0.85 1.92 -13.14
N ILE A 214 0.95 3.20 -13.51
CA ILE A 214 -0.04 4.22 -13.14
C ILE A 214 -1.38 3.93 -13.81
N ALA A 215 -1.40 3.58 -15.09
CA ALA A 215 -2.64 3.28 -15.82
C ALA A 215 -3.35 2.05 -15.24
N THR A 216 -2.61 0.98 -14.96
CA THR A 216 -3.17 -0.25 -14.34
C THR A 216 -3.66 0.00 -12.92
N ALA A 217 -2.94 0.76 -12.10
CA ALA A 217 -3.38 1.13 -10.76
C ALA A 217 -4.62 2.01 -10.78
N ALA A 218 -4.69 3.00 -11.69
CA ALA A 218 -5.86 3.86 -11.85
C ALA A 218 -7.09 3.05 -12.30
N LEU A 219 -6.91 2.11 -13.23
CA LEU A 219 -7.98 1.21 -13.67
C LEU A 219 -8.47 0.32 -12.53
N ALA A 220 -7.54 -0.28 -11.78
CA ALA A 220 -7.85 -1.11 -10.62
C ALA A 220 -8.63 -0.33 -9.56
N LEU A 221 -8.23 0.90 -9.25
CA LEU A 221 -8.93 1.79 -8.32
C LEU A 221 -10.33 2.16 -8.82
N ALA A 222 -10.50 2.47 -10.12
CA ALA A 222 -11.79 2.81 -10.71
C ALA A 222 -12.76 1.62 -10.66
N VAL A 223 -12.29 0.41 -11.00
CA VAL A 223 -13.09 -0.82 -10.91
C VAL A 223 -13.44 -1.11 -9.46
N SER A 224 -12.46 -1.06 -8.56
CA SER A 224 -12.61 -1.25 -7.12
C SER A 224 -13.66 -0.31 -6.54
N PHE A 225 -13.62 0.98 -6.87
CA PHE A 225 -14.61 1.96 -6.44
C PHE A 225 -16.03 1.60 -6.87
N ARG A 226 -16.22 1.20 -8.15
CA ARG A 226 -17.52 0.79 -8.66
C ARG A 226 -18.07 -0.45 -7.94
N VAL A 227 -17.20 -1.44 -7.69
CA VAL A 227 -17.58 -2.68 -6.99
C VAL A 227 -17.90 -2.39 -5.52
N SER A 228 -17.11 -1.57 -4.84
CA SER A 228 -17.35 -1.13 -3.46
C SER A 228 -18.69 -0.40 -3.32
N CYS A 229 -19.02 0.50 -4.25
CA CYS A 229 -20.33 1.16 -4.27
C CYS A 229 -21.47 0.16 -4.42
N ARG A 230 -21.34 -0.85 -5.29
CA ARG A 230 -22.36 -1.89 -5.45
C ARG A 230 -22.55 -2.71 -4.18
N PHE A 231 -21.49 -3.17 -3.55
CA PHE A 231 -21.58 -3.96 -2.32
C PHE A 231 -22.14 -3.16 -1.15
N TYR A 232 -21.78 -1.88 -1.04
CA TYR A 232 -22.28 -1.04 0.04
C TYR A 232 -23.76 -0.69 -0.11
N LEU A 233 -24.25 -0.49 -1.34
CA LEU A 233 -25.68 -0.26 -1.62
C LEU A 233 -26.52 -1.53 -1.47
N ALA A 234 -25.96 -2.71 -1.77
CA ALA A 234 -26.68 -3.99 -1.69
C ALA A 234 -26.86 -4.51 -0.24
N LYS A 235 -26.19 -3.93 0.75
CA LYS A 235 -26.34 -4.32 2.17
C LYS A 235 -27.71 -3.91 2.80
N GLU A 236 -28.57 -3.22 2.07
CA GLU A 236 -29.86 -2.74 2.57
C GLU A 236 -31.07 -3.55 2.12
N LEU A 237 -30.87 -4.52 1.24
CA LEU A 237 -31.92 -5.39 0.73
C LEU A 237 -31.82 -6.76 1.40
#